data_1841233dff268c4cb381cf976b6d6442
#
_entry.id   1841233dff268c4cb381cf976b6d6442
#
_cell.length_a   1.000
_cell.length_b   1.000
_cell.length_c   1.000
_cell.angle_alpha   90.00
_cell.angle_beta   90.00
_cell.angle_gamma   90.00
#
_symmetry.space_group_name_H-M   'P 1'
#
loop_
_entity.id
_entity.type
_entity.pdbx_description
1 polymer ?
#
loop_
_entity_poly.entity_id
_entity_poly.type
_entity_poly.pdbx_seq_one_letter_code
_entity_poly.pdbx_strand_id
1 'polypeptide(L)'
;MSREHELLKLWRQLNETQQDNFLKWMKAYEIEKIYVNHNKGYFNQKFIDNFGDRLITHYFNSNRPLTKTLFEHAFNDSLNESGMQSQLAESRTNPGYDITIQNIKASLKTEAARNISQKNIHVSKWMELGKGKWVLEELLARFLAHLNNYDKIFTLRYIKPTYLTFKYQLIEIPKTLLLESKNAHLVVMENSTQDPKPGYGYVFDQNGEKKFSLYFDGAQRENFK
;
A
#
# COMPACT_ATOMS: atom_id res chain seq x y z
N MET A 1 -32.35 1.25 24.74
CA MET A 1 -31.79 -0.12 24.90
C MET A 1 -30.30 0.02 25.03
N SER A 2 -29.67 -0.59 26.03
CA SER A 2 -28.20 -0.53 26.15
C SER A 2 -27.55 -1.39 25.06
N ARG A 3 -26.32 -1.04 24.64
CA ARG A 3 -25.53 -1.84 23.67
C ARG A 3 -25.35 -3.29 24.12
N GLU A 4 -25.21 -3.50 25.43
CA GLU A 4 -25.11 -4.83 26.04
C GLU A 4 -26.38 -5.65 25.82
N HIS A 5 -27.56 -5.07 26.04
CA HIS A 5 -28.82 -5.75 25.83
C HIS A 5 -29.05 -6.14 24.36
N GLU A 6 -28.67 -5.25 23.44
CA GLU A 6 -28.74 -5.50 21.99
C GLU A 6 -27.77 -6.64 21.61
N LEU A 7 -26.55 -6.63 22.12
CA LEU A 7 -25.55 -7.68 21.91
C LEU A 7 -26.07 -9.05 22.35
N LEU A 8 -26.60 -9.14 23.58
CA LEU A 8 -27.16 -10.39 24.11
C LEU A 8 -28.35 -10.90 23.31
N LYS A 9 -29.20 -9.99 22.80
CA LYS A 9 -30.31 -10.36 21.94
C LYS A 9 -29.81 -10.96 20.63
N LEU A 10 -28.85 -10.32 19.96
CA LEU A 10 -28.26 -10.82 18.72
C LEU A 10 -27.51 -12.13 18.94
N TRP A 11 -26.73 -12.25 20.01
CA TRP A 11 -26.00 -13.46 20.39
C TRP A 11 -26.91 -14.69 20.49
N ARG A 12 -28.09 -14.55 21.11
CA ARG A 12 -29.04 -15.64 21.27
C ARG A 12 -29.68 -16.11 19.95
N GLN A 13 -29.58 -15.32 18.89
CA GLN A 13 -30.08 -15.66 17.56
C GLN A 13 -29.04 -16.41 16.71
N LEU A 14 -27.78 -16.41 17.13
CA LEU A 14 -26.71 -17.08 16.42
C LEU A 14 -26.73 -18.58 16.71
N ASN A 15 -26.42 -19.42 15.70
CA ASN A 15 -26.12 -20.83 15.91
C ASN A 15 -24.71 -20.99 16.53
N GLU A 16 -24.41 -22.21 17.02
CA GLU A 16 -23.16 -22.53 17.72
C GLU A 16 -21.90 -22.14 16.89
N THR A 17 -21.86 -22.50 15.61
CA THR A 17 -20.74 -22.14 14.72
C THR A 17 -20.56 -20.64 14.58
N GLN A 18 -21.65 -19.88 14.49
CA GLN A 18 -21.60 -18.41 14.42
C GLN A 18 -21.12 -17.81 15.74
N GLN A 19 -21.56 -18.35 16.87
CA GLN A 19 -21.11 -17.93 18.21
C GLN A 19 -19.60 -18.18 18.37
N ASP A 20 -19.10 -19.36 17.96
CA ASP A 20 -17.68 -19.67 17.99
C ASP A 20 -16.85 -18.73 17.12
N ASN A 21 -17.31 -18.39 15.91
CA ASN A 21 -16.63 -17.44 15.05
C ASN A 21 -16.62 -16.03 15.66
N PHE A 22 -17.71 -15.61 16.28
CA PHE A 22 -17.79 -14.32 16.95
C PHE A 22 -16.84 -14.25 18.16
N LEU A 23 -16.78 -15.30 18.97
CA LEU A 23 -15.82 -15.40 20.08
C LEU A 23 -14.36 -15.33 19.59
N LYS A 24 -14.05 -15.96 18.46
CA LYS A 24 -12.71 -15.84 17.85
C LYS A 24 -12.39 -14.40 17.47
N TRP A 25 -13.35 -13.66 16.92
CA TRP A 25 -13.16 -12.24 16.60
C TRP A 25 -12.96 -11.38 17.83
N MET A 26 -13.76 -11.59 18.88
CA MET A 26 -13.57 -10.89 20.14
C MET A 26 -12.17 -11.11 20.72
N LYS A 27 -11.66 -12.35 20.71
CA LYS A 27 -10.31 -12.68 21.14
C LYS A 27 -9.22 -11.97 20.31
N ALA A 28 -9.47 -11.71 19.02
CA ALA A 28 -8.53 -10.94 18.21
C ALA A 28 -8.37 -9.50 18.71
N TYR A 29 -9.41 -8.90 19.29
CA TYR A 29 -9.36 -7.57 19.88
C TYR A 29 -8.71 -7.49 21.27
N GLU A 30 -8.51 -8.63 21.94
CA GLU A 30 -7.76 -8.71 23.21
C GLU A 30 -6.23 -8.63 22.99
N ILE A 31 -5.76 -8.84 21.74
CA ILE A 31 -4.34 -8.74 21.40
C ILE A 31 -3.87 -7.31 21.63
N GLU A 32 -2.80 -7.15 22.40
CA GLU A 32 -2.18 -5.85 22.63
C GLU A 32 -1.77 -5.20 21.31
N LYS A 33 -2.17 -3.93 21.13
CA LYS A 33 -1.91 -3.14 19.93
C LYS A 33 -1.05 -1.95 20.29
N ILE A 34 0.08 -1.82 19.61
CA ILE A 34 0.95 -0.65 19.77
C ILE A 34 0.87 0.18 18.50
N TYR A 35 0.37 1.39 18.63
CA TYR A 35 0.30 2.37 17.54
C TYR A 35 1.38 3.44 17.71
N VAL A 36 2.16 3.65 16.66
CA VAL A 36 3.15 4.72 16.60
C VAL A 36 2.81 5.60 15.41
N ASN A 37 2.40 6.84 15.69
CA ASN A 37 2.10 7.83 14.66
C ASN A 37 3.21 8.88 14.60
N HIS A 38 4.01 8.85 13.53
CA HIS A 38 5.09 9.81 13.30
C HIS A 38 4.62 11.10 12.61
N ASN A 39 3.51 11.04 11.87
CA ASN A 39 2.91 12.17 11.16
C ASN A 39 1.72 12.73 11.93
N LYS A 40 1.98 13.47 12.98
CA LYS A 40 0.94 14.11 13.79
C LYS A 40 0.07 15.01 12.89
N GLY A 41 -1.19 14.62 12.66
CA GLY A 41 -2.23 15.49 12.12
C GLY A 41 -2.86 15.11 10.78
N TYR A 42 -2.29 14.21 9.97
CA TYR A 42 -2.97 13.80 8.73
C TYR A 42 -4.10 12.80 8.99
N PHE A 43 -3.83 11.77 9.78
CA PHE A 43 -4.84 10.81 10.22
C PHE A 43 -5.19 11.05 11.68
N ASN A 44 -6.49 11.13 11.98
CA ASN A 44 -6.96 11.24 13.36
C ASN A 44 -6.91 9.87 14.08
N GLN A 45 -7.04 9.87 15.41
CA GLN A 45 -6.98 8.66 16.21
C GLN A 45 -8.07 7.66 15.81
N LYS A 46 -9.28 8.13 15.49
CA LYS A 46 -10.40 7.29 15.08
C LYS A 46 -10.10 6.49 13.80
N PHE A 47 -9.38 7.10 12.83
CA PHE A 47 -8.88 6.39 11.65
C PHE A 47 -7.88 5.31 12.04
N ILE A 48 -6.90 5.66 12.89
CA ILE A 48 -5.84 4.73 13.30
C ILE A 48 -6.43 3.49 13.98
N ASP A 49 -7.37 3.70 14.90
CA ASP A 49 -8.04 2.62 15.63
C ASP A 49 -8.86 1.75 14.68
N ASN A 50 -9.69 2.34 13.83
CA ASN A 50 -10.54 1.63 12.89
C ASN A 50 -9.72 0.85 11.85
N PHE A 51 -8.71 1.48 11.27
CA PHE A 51 -7.85 0.83 10.29
C PHE A 51 -7.02 -0.30 10.92
N GLY A 52 -6.48 -0.08 12.13
CA GLY A 52 -5.77 -1.09 12.89
C GLY A 52 -6.64 -2.31 13.22
N ASP A 53 -7.88 -2.10 13.63
CA ASP A 53 -8.84 -3.18 13.91
C ASP A 53 -9.17 -3.99 12.66
N ARG A 54 -9.33 -3.36 11.50
CA ARG A 54 -9.51 -4.06 10.22
C ARG A 54 -8.30 -4.90 9.84
N LEU A 55 -7.08 -4.41 10.05
CA LEU A 55 -5.85 -5.16 9.80
C LEU A 55 -5.76 -6.41 10.69
N ILE A 56 -6.08 -6.29 11.97
CA ILE A 56 -6.08 -7.41 12.92
C ILE A 56 -7.15 -8.43 12.57
N THR A 57 -8.38 -7.97 12.34
CA THR A 57 -9.50 -8.86 11.98
C THR A 57 -9.18 -9.65 10.72
N HIS A 58 -8.64 -8.98 9.69
CA HIS A 58 -8.24 -9.67 8.47
C HIS A 58 -7.15 -10.70 8.72
N TYR A 59 -6.09 -10.33 9.43
CA TYR A 59 -4.97 -11.23 9.72
C TYR A 59 -5.42 -12.44 10.53
N PHE A 60 -6.27 -12.24 11.54
CA PHE A 60 -6.78 -13.29 12.37
C PHE A 60 -7.61 -14.33 11.59
N ASN A 61 -8.39 -13.86 10.61
CA ASN A 61 -9.21 -14.74 9.78
C ASN A 61 -8.43 -15.44 8.67
N SER A 62 -7.42 -14.78 8.07
CA SER A 62 -6.76 -15.27 6.86
C SER A 62 -5.32 -15.74 7.10
N ASN A 63 -4.69 -15.33 8.22
CA ASN A 63 -3.26 -15.50 8.50
C ASN A 63 -2.35 -14.98 7.36
N ARG A 64 -2.82 -13.97 6.63
CA ARG A 64 -2.16 -13.37 5.47
C ARG A 64 -2.25 -11.85 5.52
N PRO A 65 -1.30 -11.13 4.90
CA PRO A 65 -1.43 -9.68 4.74
C PRO A 65 -2.60 -9.33 3.81
N LEU A 66 -3.06 -8.09 3.90
CA LEU A 66 -4.03 -7.53 2.96
C LEU A 66 -3.47 -7.54 1.53
N THR A 67 -4.29 -7.95 0.59
CA THR A 67 -4.05 -7.69 -0.84
C THR A 67 -4.24 -6.21 -1.14
N LYS A 68 -3.78 -5.73 -2.31
CA LYS A 68 -3.98 -4.33 -2.72
C LYS A 68 -5.47 -3.94 -2.66
N THR A 69 -6.34 -4.74 -3.26
CA THR A 69 -7.79 -4.47 -3.27
C THR A 69 -8.39 -4.38 -1.86
N LEU A 70 -8.04 -5.32 -0.99
CA LEU A 70 -8.54 -5.29 0.40
C LEU A 70 -7.99 -4.09 1.18
N PHE A 71 -6.76 -3.68 0.89
CA PHE A 71 -6.20 -2.45 1.46
C PHE A 71 -6.97 -1.22 1.00
N GLU A 72 -7.27 -1.10 -0.28
CA GLU A 72 -8.05 0.02 -0.84
C GLU A 72 -9.40 0.17 -0.12
N HIS A 73 -10.16 -0.93 0.02
CA HIS A 73 -11.43 -0.93 0.72
C HIS A 73 -11.28 -0.62 2.21
N ALA A 74 -10.40 -1.32 2.93
CA ALA A 74 -10.19 -1.09 4.36
C ALA A 74 -9.76 0.35 4.66
N PHE A 75 -8.93 0.92 3.81
CA PHE A 75 -8.45 2.29 3.94
C PHE A 75 -9.58 3.30 3.71
N ASN A 76 -10.34 3.15 2.62
CA ASN A 76 -11.49 3.98 2.29
C ASN A 76 -12.55 3.97 3.40
N ASP A 77 -12.94 2.78 3.86
CA ASP A 77 -13.94 2.64 4.90
C ASP A 77 -13.49 3.27 6.22
N SER A 78 -12.22 3.07 6.59
CA SER A 78 -11.67 3.64 7.82
C SER A 78 -11.61 5.17 7.76
N LEU A 79 -11.32 5.76 6.60
CA LEU A 79 -11.38 7.20 6.39
C LEU A 79 -12.81 7.71 6.60
N ASN A 80 -13.79 7.12 5.92
CA ASN A 80 -15.18 7.54 6.01
C ASN A 80 -15.74 7.39 7.43
N GLU A 81 -15.48 6.27 8.10
CA GLU A 81 -15.91 6.05 9.48
C GLU A 81 -15.22 7.00 10.48
N SER A 82 -14.05 7.51 10.14
CA SER A 82 -13.36 8.54 10.94
C SER A 82 -13.79 9.96 10.68
N GLY A 83 -14.73 10.15 9.72
CA GLY A 83 -15.22 11.46 9.29
C GLY A 83 -14.38 12.13 8.21
N MET A 84 -13.41 11.42 7.63
CA MET A 84 -12.62 11.89 6.50
C MET A 84 -13.26 11.39 5.21
N GLN A 85 -13.96 12.26 4.49
CA GLN A 85 -14.63 11.89 3.23
C GLN A 85 -13.64 11.31 2.23
N SER A 86 -13.92 10.10 1.76
CA SER A 86 -13.10 9.43 0.75
C SER A 86 -13.96 8.59 -0.20
N GLN A 87 -13.45 8.38 -1.41
CA GLN A 87 -14.09 7.60 -2.45
C GLN A 87 -13.04 6.87 -3.27
N LEU A 88 -13.22 5.57 -3.47
CA LEU A 88 -12.41 4.79 -4.40
C LEU A 88 -12.62 5.27 -5.85
N ALA A 89 -11.60 5.15 -6.69
CA ALA A 89 -11.72 5.41 -8.11
C ALA A 89 -12.78 4.48 -8.74
N GLU A 90 -13.63 5.01 -9.63
CA GLU A 90 -14.72 4.26 -10.26
C GLU A 90 -14.21 3.08 -11.09
N SER A 91 -13.08 3.24 -11.74
CA SER A 91 -12.46 2.20 -12.56
C SER A 91 -11.17 1.68 -11.92
N ARG A 92 -11.10 0.36 -11.74
CA ARG A 92 -9.88 -0.32 -11.29
C ARG A 92 -8.72 -0.24 -12.30
N THR A 93 -9.03 0.07 -13.54
CA THR A 93 -8.07 0.27 -14.63
C THR A 93 -7.72 1.74 -14.85
N ASN A 94 -8.19 2.62 -13.95
CA ASN A 94 -7.82 4.03 -14.01
C ASN A 94 -6.29 4.15 -13.87
N PRO A 95 -5.58 4.68 -14.86
CA PRO A 95 -4.10 4.76 -14.81
C PRO A 95 -3.58 5.80 -13.81
N GLY A 96 -4.44 6.48 -13.06
CA GLY A 96 -4.07 7.60 -12.23
C GLY A 96 -4.01 7.27 -10.74
N TYR A 97 -5.12 7.49 -10.06
CA TYR A 97 -5.24 7.36 -8.60
C TYR A 97 -6.14 6.18 -8.22
N ASP A 98 -5.97 5.67 -7.00
CA ASP A 98 -6.76 4.57 -6.46
C ASP A 98 -7.91 5.10 -5.57
N ILE A 99 -7.73 6.27 -4.94
CA ILE A 99 -8.68 6.88 -4.00
C ILE A 99 -8.60 8.41 -4.03
N THR A 100 -9.73 9.07 -3.79
CA THR A 100 -9.80 10.51 -3.49
C THR A 100 -10.11 10.69 -2.00
N ILE A 101 -9.38 11.55 -1.31
CA ILE A 101 -9.53 11.89 0.11
C ILE A 101 -9.68 13.40 0.21
N GLN A 102 -10.85 13.92 0.55
CA GLN A 102 -11.09 15.37 0.64
C GLN A 102 -10.55 16.15 -0.56
N ASN A 103 -10.81 15.70 -1.78
CA ASN A 103 -10.31 16.24 -3.07
C ASN A 103 -8.81 15.98 -3.36
N ILE A 104 -8.07 15.30 -2.50
CA ILE A 104 -6.68 14.89 -2.76
C ILE A 104 -6.70 13.52 -3.41
N LYS A 105 -6.11 13.39 -4.58
CA LYS A 105 -5.94 12.11 -5.27
C LYS A 105 -4.77 11.34 -4.68
N ALA A 106 -4.97 10.07 -4.33
CA ALA A 106 -3.89 9.26 -3.77
C ALA A 106 -3.75 7.92 -4.52
N SER A 107 -2.50 7.50 -4.69
CA SER A 107 -2.15 6.15 -5.15
C SER A 107 -1.84 5.26 -3.96
N LEU A 108 -2.39 4.04 -3.98
CA LEU A 108 -2.23 3.05 -2.90
C LEU A 108 -1.37 1.88 -3.39
N LYS A 109 -0.37 1.53 -2.60
CA LYS A 109 0.57 0.44 -2.90
C LYS A 109 0.67 -0.52 -1.72
N THR A 110 1.04 -1.76 -1.98
CA THR A 110 1.27 -2.76 -0.93
C THR A 110 2.65 -3.39 -1.09
N GLU A 111 3.29 -3.68 0.03
CA GLU A 111 4.53 -4.44 0.10
C GLU A 111 4.36 -5.56 1.13
N ALA A 112 4.32 -6.81 0.66
CA ALA A 112 4.05 -7.99 1.49
C ALA A 112 4.92 -9.19 1.12
N ALA A 113 6.11 -8.98 0.57
CA ALA A 113 7.06 -10.04 0.26
C ALA A 113 7.61 -10.71 1.54
N ARG A 114 8.13 -11.93 1.40
CA ARG A 114 8.59 -12.74 2.55
C ARG A 114 9.70 -12.09 3.38
N ASN A 115 10.61 -11.37 2.73
CA ASN A 115 11.84 -10.82 3.32
C ASN A 115 11.91 -9.30 3.12
N ILE A 116 10.88 -8.60 3.58
CA ILE A 116 10.85 -7.13 3.50
C ILE A 116 11.93 -6.55 4.41
N SER A 117 12.81 -5.73 3.82
CA SER A 117 13.75 -4.92 4.59
C SER A 117 13.02 -3.89 5.45
N GLN A 118 13.33 -3.82 6.73
CA GLN A 118 12.79 -2.74 7.58
C GLN A 118 13.41 -1.37 7.24
N LYS A 119 14.62 -1.36 6.69
CA LYS A 119 15.38 -0.13 6.37
C LYS A 119 15.01 0.44 5.00
N ASN A 120 14.62 -0.39 4.05
CA ASN A 120 14.35 0.02 2.68
C ASN A 120 12.88 -0.22 2.32
N ILE A 121 12.28 0.71 1.59
CA ILE A 121 10.94 0.55 1.02
C ILE A 121 11.11 0.07 -0.41
N HIS A 122 10.43 -1.02 -0.77
CA HIS A 122 10.35 -1.53 -2.13
C HIS A 122 8.92 -1.46 -2.62
N VAL A 123 8.70 -0.73 -3.73
CA VAL A 123 7.39 -0.63 -4.36
C VAL A 123 7.48 -1.30 -5.73
N SER A 124 6.88 -2.47 -5.86
CA SER A 124 6.78 -3.18 -7.13
C SER A 124 5.59 -2.68 -7.96
N LYS A 125 5.70 -2.80 -9.27
CA LYS A 125 4.63 -2.46 -10.22
C LYS A 125 4.06 -1.06 -9.99
N TRP A 126 4.95 -0.08 -10.01
CA TRP A 126 4.53 1.31 -9.82
C TRP A 126 3.53 1.76 -10.88
N MET A 127 3.83 1.44 -12.13
CA MET A 127 2.99 1.70 -13.29
C MET A 127 3.25 0.65 -14.38
N GLU A 128 2.33 0.54 -15.32
CA GLU A 128 2.56 -0.22 -16.54
C GLU A 128 3.48 0.58 -17.47
N LEU A 129 4.55 -0.04 -17.96
CA LEU A 129 5.53 0.63 -18.83
C LEU A 129 4.99 0.86 -20.26
N GLY A 130 3.86 0.22 -20.59
CA GLY A 130 3.11 0.45 -21.82
C GLY A 130 3.78 -0.08 -23.09
N LYS A 131 3.14 0.20 -24.22
CA LYS A 131 3.65 -0.11 -25.56
C LYS A 131 4.53 1.05 -26.05
N GLY A 132 5.59 0.78 -26.76
CA GLY A 132 6.45 1.79 -27.35
C GLY A 132 7.90 1.37 -27.40
N LYS A 133 8.78 2.28 -27.76
CA LYS A 133 10.22 2.03 -27.75
C LYS A 133 10.70 1.82 -26.32
N TRP A 134 11.55 0.80 -26.14
CA TRP A 134 12.20 0.53 -24.88
C TRP A 134 13.48 1.36 -24.76
N VAL A 135 13.32 2.62 -24.35
CA VAL A 135 14.40 3.58 -24.13
C VAL A 135 14.22 4.14 -22.72
N LEU A 136 15.26 4.06 -21.89
CA LEU A 136 15.15 4.38 -20.47
C LEU A 136 14.71 5.83 -20.24
N GLU A 137 15.13 6.76 -21.06
CA GLU A 137 14.73 8.16 -21.01
C GLU A 137 13.23 8.34 -21.27
N GLU A 138 12.67 7.61 -22.24
CA GLU A 138 11.22 7.63 -22.50
C GLU A 138 10.43 6.97 -21.35
N LEU A 139 10.94 5.87 -20.78
CA LEU A 139 10.32 5.20 -19.65
C LEU A 139 10.32 6.10 -18.42
N LEU A 140 11.41 6.80 -18.16
CA LEU A 140 11.51 7.79 -17.10
C LEU A 140 10.54 8.95 -17.32
N ALA A 141 10.43 9.47 -18.55
CA ALA A 141 9.48 10.53 -18.87
C ALA A 141 8.03 10.09 -18.62
N ARG A 142 7.67 8.83 -18.97
CA ARG A 142 6.36 8.25 -18.66
C ARG A 142 6.12 8.11 -17.16
N PHE A 143 7.13 7.69 -16.40
CA PHE A 143 7.05 7.64 -14.95
C PHE A 143 6.78 9.02 -14.34
N LEU A 144 7.51 10.04 -14.77
CA LEU A 144 7.29 11.42 -14.31
C LEU A 144 5.91 11.95 -14.68
N ALA A 145 5.44 11.66 -15.91
CA ALA A 145 4.08 12.01 -16.35
C ALA A 145 3.01 11.27 -15.50
N HIS A 146 3.24 9.99 -15.18
CA HIS A 146 2.34 9.21 -14.35
C HIS A 146 2.20 9.79 -12.92
N LEU A 147 3.27 10.35 -12.35
CA LEU A 147 3.23 11.02 -11.06
C LEU A 147 2.27 12.22 -11.02
N ASN A 148 1.91 12.81 -12.16
CA ASN A 148 0.97 13.94 -12.22
C ASN A 148 -0.48 13.53 -11.98
N ASN A 149 -0.80 12.25 -12.01
CA ASN A 149 -2.17 11.75 -11.85
C ASN A 149 -2.65 11.73 -10.39
N TYR A 150 -1.76 11.94 -9.42
CA TYR A 150 -2.09 11.92 -7.99
C TYR A 150 -1.19 12.86 -7.17
N ASP A 151 -1.69 13.23 -6.01
CA ASP A 151 -1.03 14.18 -5.10
C ASP A 151 -0.24 13.46 -4.01
N LYS A 152 -0.75 12.32 -3.55
CA LYS A 152 -0.16 11.52 -2.47
C LYS A 152 0.01 10.06 -2.86
N ILE A 153 0.93 9.40 -2.18
CA ILE A 153 1.24 7.99 -2.39
C ILE A 153 1.36 7.35 -1.02
N PHE A 154 0.50 6.36 -0.78
CA PHE A 154 0.57 5.56 0.44
C PHE A 154 0.96 4.13 0.11
N THR A 155 1.84 3.56 0.91
CA THR A 155 2.17 2.13 0.84
C THR A 155 1.88 1.47 2.18
N LEU A 156 1.13 0.38 2.14
CA LEU A 156 0.92 -0.50 3.28
C LEU A 156 1.93 -1.63 3.22
N ARG A 157 2.80 -1.70 4.23
CA ARG A 157 3.85 -2.70 4.36
C ARG A 157 3.47 -3.70 5.44
N TYR A 158 3.58 -4.99 5.14
CA TYR A 158 3.43 -6.05 6.12
C TYR A 158 4.80 -6.66 6.44
N ILE A 159 5.24 -6.50 7.67
CA ILE A 159 6.52 -7.00 8.16
C ILE A 159 6.24 -8.08 9.19
N LYS A 160 6.75 -9.28 8.97
CA LYS A 160 6.63 -10.39 9.91
C LYS A 160 7.96 -10.57 10.66
N PRO A 161 8.18 -9.84 11.77
CA PRO A 161 9.47 -9.87 12.47
C PRO A 161 9.74 -11.20 13.18
N THR A 162 8.69 -11.89 13.67
CA THR A 162 8.79 -13.18 14.33
C THR A 162 7.59 -14.08 14.00
N TYR A 163 7.61 -15.31 14.49
CA TYR A 163 6.46 -16.22 14.35
C TYR A 163 5.20 -15.73 15.07
N LEU A 164 5.36 -15.01 16.18
CA LEU A 164 4.28 -14.59 17.06
C LEU A 164 3.84 -13.14 16.87
N THR A 165 4.63 -12.32 16.18
CA THR A 165 4.37 -10.90 16.01
C THR A 165 4.37 -10.50 14.55
N PHE A 166 3.50 -9.58 14.19
CA PHE A 166 3.50 -8.94 12.89
C PHE A 166 3.41 -7.42 13.06
N LYS A 167 3.88 -6.72 12.05
CA LYS A 167 3.90 -5.26 12.02
C LYS A 167 3.36 -4.78 10.70
N TYR A 168 2.40 -3.86 10.74
CA TYR A 168 2.04 -3.06 9.59
C TYR A 168 2.67 -1.68 9.68
N GLN A 169 3.06 -1.16 8.54
CA GLN A 169 3.49 0.23 8.39
C GLN A 169 2.68 0.85 7.26
N LEU A 170 1.92 1.90 7.56
CA LEU A 170 1.34 2.77 6.55
C LEU A 170 2.28 3.96 6.36
N ILE A 171 2.87 4.09 5.18
CA ILE A 171 3.90 5.08 4.88
C ILE A 171 3.42 5.96 3.74
N GLU A 172 3.55 7.28 3.89
CA GLU A 172 3.45 8.23 2.79
C GLU A 172 4.83 8.35 2.11
N ILE A 173 4.88 8.10 0.80
CA ILE A 173 6.07 8.34 0.00
C ILE A 173 5.95 9.76 -0.56
N PRO A 174 6.87 10.69 -0.22
CA PRO A 174 6.79 12.05 -0.72
C PRO A 174 6.91 12.09 -2.26
N LYS A 175 5.92 12.65 -2.92
CA LYS A 175 5.95 12.84 -4.40
C LYS A 175 7.16 13.66 -4.82
N THR A 176 7.54 14.66 -4.01
CA THR A 176 8.73 15.50 -4.25
C THR A 176 10.01 14.68 -4.31
N LEU A 177 10.16 13.65 -3.48
CA LEU A 177 11.29 12.72 -3.54
C LEU A 177 11.34 12.00 -4.89
N LEU A 178 10.20 11.50 -5.35
CA LEU A 178 10.13 10.76 -6.62
C LEU A 178 10.37 11.65 -7.84
N LEU A 179 9.99 12.92 -7.78
CA LEU A 179 10.24 13.90 -8.84
C LEU A 179 11.75 14.19 -9.03
N GLU A 180 12.59 13.90 -8.03
CA GLU A 180 14.04 14.01 -8.19
C GLU A 180 14.59 13.04 -9.24
N SER A 181 13.82 11.98 -9.59
CA SER A 181 14.21 11.04 -10.66
C SER A 181 14.37 11.69 -12.03
N LYS A 182 13.90 12.91 -12.23
CA LYS A 182 14.20 13.71 -13.45
C LYS A 182 15.71 13.84 -13.72
N ASN A 183 16.52 13.73 -12.66
CA ASN A 183 17.99 13.81 -12.72
C ASN A 183 18.63 12.42 -12.51
N ALA A 184 17.89 11.32 -12.70
CA ALA A 184 18.41 9.99 -12.48
C ALA A 184 19.52 9.63 -13.46
N HIS A 185 20.58 8.98 -12.96
CA HIS A 185 21.58 8.34 -13.79
C HIS A 185 21.02 7.02 -14.33
N LEU A 186 20.82 6.94 -15.64
CA LEU A 186 20.22 5.79 -16.32
C LEU A 186 21.29 4.77 -16.72
N VAL A 187 21.04 3.50 -16.41
CA VAL A 187 21.98 2.40 -16.70
C VAL A 187 21.20 1.19 -17.22
N VAL A 188 21.54 0.75 -18.45
CA VAL A 188 21.00 -0.49 -19.03
C VAL A 188 21.77 -1.69 -18.42
N MET A 189 21.06 -2.76 -18.10
CA MET A 189 21.66 -4.00 -17.62
C MET A 189 22.16 -4.84 -18.82
N GLU A 190 23.33 -4.50 -19.35
CA GLU A 190 23.87 -5.12 -20.58
C GLU A 190 24.03 -6.64 -20.47
N ASN A 191 24.29 -7.16 -19.29
CA ASN A 191 24.46 -8.59 -19.02
C ASN A 191 23.15 -9.34 -18.81
N SER A 192 21.98 -8.67 -18.88
CA SER A 192 20.69 -9.32 -18.77
C SER A 192 20.38 -10.17 -20.00
N THR A 193 19.77 -11.32 -19.79
CA THR A 193 19.24 -12.19 -20.86
C THR A 193 17.83 -11.80 -21.29
N GLN A 194 17.20 -10.83 -20.61
CA GLN A 194 15.86 -10.32 -20.97
C GLN A 194 15.93 -9.49 -22.26
N ASP A 195 14.87 -9.59 -23.08
CA ASP A 195 14.66 -8.75 -24.24
C ASP A 195 13.25 -8.12 -24.17
N PRO A 196 13.14 -6.79 -24.09
CA PRO A 196 14.22 -5.81 -24.00
C PRO A 196 14.98 -5.89 -22.68
N LYS A 197 16.27 -5.49 -22.70
CA LYS A 197 17.09 -5.48 -21.49
C LYS A 197 16.52 -4.53 -20.46
N PRO A 198 16.44 -4.95 -19.17
CA PRO A 198 16.00 -4.07 -18.09
C PRO A 198 17.04 -2.97 -17.82
N GLY A 199 16.64 -1.98 -17.01
CA GLY A 199 17.54 -0.91 -16.62
C GLY A 199 17.19 -0.28 -15.30
N TYR A 200 18.09 0.57 -14.84
CA TYR A 200 17.93 1.34 -13.61
C TYR A 200 18.03 2.83 -13.87
N GLY A 201 17.29 3.62 -13.07
CA GLY A 201 17.52 5.03 -12.85
C GLY A 201 17.93 5.25 -11.40
N TYR A 202 19.16 5.65 -11.16
CA TYR A 202 19.71 5.91 -9.82
C TYR A 202 19.61 7.39 -9.47
N VAL A 203 19.08 7.69 -8.28
CA VAL A 203 19.02 9.06 -7.75
C VAL A 203 19.92 9.15 -6.53
N PHE A 204 20.83 10.11 -6.54
CA PHE A 204 21.82 10.34 -5.49
C PHE A 204 21.54 11.65 -4.77
N ASP A 205 22.01 11.77 -3.55
CA ASP A 205 22.02 13.01 -2.80
C ASP A 205 23.26 13.88 -3.15
N GLN A 206 23.42 15.00 -2.46
CA GLN A 206 24.53 15.93 -2.64
C GLN A 206 25.89 15.34 -2.26
N ASN A 207 25.90 14.29 -1.43
CA ASN A 207 27.11 13.60 -0.99
C ASN A 207 27.46 12.42 -1.90
N GLY A 208 26.66 12.15 -2.94
CA GLY A 208 26.82 10.99 -3.81
C GLY A 208 26.25 9.70 -3.23
N GLU A 209 25.50 9.75 -2.11
CA GLU A 209 24.81 8.60 -1.56
C GLU A 209 23.49 8.32 -2.29
N LYS A 210 23.22 7.04 -2.54
CA LYS A 210 22.00 6.65 -3.25
C LYS A 210 20.78 6.84 -2.39
N LYS A 211 19.88 7.76 -2.80
CA LYS A 211 18.57 8.00 -2.17
C LYS A 211 17.58 6.90 -2.52
N PHE A 212 17.44 6.60 -3.79
CA PHE A 212 16.58 5.53 -4.32
C PHE A 212 16.97 5.14 -5.74
N SER A 213 16.34 4.10 -6.26
CA SER A 213 16.45 3.72 -7.67
C SER A 213 15.10 3.33 -8.24
N LEU A 214 14.90 3.60 -9.52
CA LEU A 214 13.83 3.04 -10.33
C LEU A 214 14.36 1.81 -11.06
N TYR A 215 13.56 0.76 -11.13
CA TYR A 215 13.84 -0.42 -11.94
C TYR A 215 12.83 -0.51 -13.07
N PHE A 216 13.30 -0.55 -14.29
CA PHE A 216 12.52 -0.75 -15.51
C PHE A 216 12.66 -2.21 -15.93
N ASP A 217 11.60 -3.00 -15.69
CA ASP A 217 11.59 -4.44 -15.95
C ASP A 217 11.21 -4.73 -17.40
N GLY A 218 12.14 -5.28 -18.16
CA GLY A 218 11.95 -5.65 -19.57
C GLY A 218 10.87 -6.72 -19.77
N ALA A 219 10.69 -7.63 -18.83
CA ALA A 219 9.70 -8.71 -18.91
C ALA A 219 8.24 -8.24 -18.89
N GLN A 220 7.96 -7.01 -18.44
CA GLN A 220 6.59 -6.46 -18.43
C GLN A 220 6.04 -6.20 -19.85
N ARG A 221 6.85 -6.26 -20.87
CA ARG A 221 6.42 -6.07 -22.27
C ARG A 221 5.74 -7.30 -22.88
N GLU A 222 6.04 -8.51 -22.39
CA GLU A 222 5.51 -9.76 -22.98
C GLU A 222 4.06 -10.08 -22.59
N ASN A 223 3.54 -9.50 -21.53
CA ASN A 223 2.18 -9.76 -21.02
C ASN A 223 1.06 -9.06 -21.83
N PHE A 224 1.37 -8.46 -22.98
CA PHE A 224 0.43 -7.74 -23.84
C PHE A 224 0.36 -8.29 -25.28
N LYS A 225 0.45 -9.61 -25.42
CA LYS A 225 0.12 -10.28 -26.68
C LYS A 225 -1.33 -10.75 -26.69
#